data_54519d293eb8a81398f4c242ccf20b88
#
_entry.id   54519d293eb8a81398f4c242ccf20b88
#
_cell.length_a   1.000
_cell.length_b   1.000
_cell.length_c   1.000
_cell.angle_alpha   90.00
_cell.angle_beta   90.00
_cell.angle_gamma   90.00
#
_symmetry.space_group_name_H-M   'P 1'
#
loop_
_entity.id
_entity.type
_entity.pdbx_description
1 polymer ?
#
loop_
_entity_poly.entity_id
_entity_poly.type
_entity_poly.pdbx_seq_one_letter_code
_entity_poly.pdbx_strand_id
1 'polypeptide(L)'
;MAQLQPYCAIEGNDDGLPVVFVHGMGVDHRSLMMLDKAFDGNDSIRRIYLDLPGFGRTPALPEHACGLPEMADWLQTAIDGLVGKAAPFAMVGNSMGGALVREVLAREPRRVAGMALIAPVVDPQHAGRHVAEHVVAQPNPKLTHSLPQEQVFDFITMGVNQSFDAWRRYQRFILPGVALCDRAACERLDQRYW
;
A
#
# COMPACT_ATOMS: atom_id res chain seq x y z
N MET A 1 11.11 -12.51 -20.39
CA MET A 1 11.70 -11.69 -19.31
C MET A 1 11.48 -12.44 -18.01
N ALA A 2 12.46 -12.50 -17.10
CA ALA A 2 12.26 -13.08 -15.78
C ALA A 2 11.17 -12.26 -15.08
N GLN A 3 10.16 -12.95 -14.53
CA GLN A 3 9.05 -12.32 -13.83
C GLN A 3 9.59 -11.65 -12.56
N LEU A 4 9.32 -10.37 -12.38
CA LEU A 4 9.69 -9.63 -11.18
C LEU A 4 8.95 -10.21 -9.97
N GLN A 5 9.70 -10.86 -9.07
CA GLN A 5 9.13 -11.49 -7.88
C GLN A 5 8.79 -10.43 -6.82
N PRO A 6 7.59 -10.47 -6.21
CA PRO A 6 7.26 -9.60 -5.10
C PRO A 6 8.05 -9.96 -3.85
N TYR A 7 8.47 -8.95 -3.11
CA TYR A 7 8.75 -9.13 -1.69
C TYR A 7 7.43 -9.16 -0.92
N CYS A 8 7.29 -10.09 0.01
CA CYS A 8 6.12 -10.22 0.88
C CYS A 8 6.54 -10.53 2.32
N ALA A 9 5.84 -9.92 3.28
CA ALA A 9 5.75 -10.42 4.65
C ALA A 9 4.45 -11.23 4.76
N ILE A 10 4.55 -12.45 5.33
CA ILE A 10 3.41 -13.36 5.46
C ILE A 10 3.20 -13.64 6.94
N GLU A 11 1.96 -13.51 7.40
CA GLU A 11 1.53 -13.69 8.78
C GLU A 11 0.25 -14.55 8.84
N GLY A 12 0.03 -15.21 9.97
CA GLY A 12 -1.18 -16.01 10.22
C GLY A 12 -1.06 -17.46 9.80
N ASN A 13 -2.19 -18.09 9.51
CA ASN A 13 -2.28 -19.52 9.20
C ASN A 13 -2.05 -19.77 7.70
N ASP A 14 -1.09 -20.61 7.35
CA ASP A 14 -0.78 -20.96 5.96
C ASP A 14 -1.95 -21.62 5.21
N ASP A 15 -2.83 -22.32 5.93
CA ASP A 15 -4.03 -22.96 5.38
C ASP A 15 -5.26 -22.04 5.37
N GLY A 16 -5.14 -20.81 5.90
CA GLY A 16 -6.21 -19.83 5.95
C GLY A 16 -6.49 -19.19 4.59
N LEU A 17 -7.66 -18.53 4.46
CA LEU A 17 -7.99 -17.76 3.27
C LEU A 17 -6.90 -16.70 3.03
N PRO A 18 -6.25 -16.68 1.86
CA PRO A 18 -5.28 -15.65 1.53
C PRO A 18 -5.92 -14.26 1.48
N VAL A 19 -5.36 -13.31 2.22
CA VAL A 19 -5.74 -11.89 2.20
C VAL A 19 -4.52 -11.09 1.77
N VAL A 20 -4.57 -10.50 0.59
CA VAL A 20 -3.47 -9.72 0.00
C VAL A 20 -3.62 -8.26 0.35
N PHE A 21 -2.63 -7.71 1.04
CA PHE A 21 -2.57 -6.30 1.45
C PHE A 21 -1.72 -5.50 0.48
N VAL A 22 -2.33 -4.49 -0.16
CA VAL A 22 -1.72 -3.67 -1.23
C VAL A 22 -1.63 -2.22 -0.76
N HIS A 23 -0.41 -1.75 -0.53
CA HIS A 23 -0.12 -0.43 0.01
C HIS A 23 -0.31 0.72 -1.00
N GLY A 24 -0.23 1.95 -0.51
CA GLY A 24 -0.29 3.17 -1.32
C GLY A 24 1.05 3.58 -1.92
N MET A 25 1.05 4.67 -2.69
CA MET A 25 2.25 5.26 -3.28
C MET A 25 3.17 5.83 -2.18
N GLY A 26 4.49 5.71 -2.35
CA GLY A 26 5.50 6.30 -1.46
C GLY A 26 5.76 5.54 -0.15
N VAL A 27 5.07 4.44 0.10
CA VAL A 27 5.23 3.59 1.29
C VAL A 27 5.44 2.13 0.87
N ASP A 28 5.54 1.21 1.82
CA ASP A 28 5.67 -0.23 1.55
C ASP A 28 4.71 -1.07 2.41
N HIS A 29 4.85 -2.40 2.36
CA HIS A 29 4.03 -3.37 3.10
C HIS A 29 3.83 -3.01 4.58
N ARG A 30 4.83 -2.40 5.23
CA ARG A 30 4.77 -2.04 6.66
C ARG A 30 3.64 -1.10 6.98
N SER A 31 3.25 -0.23 6.04
CA SER A 31 2.15 0.71 6.22
C SER A 31 0.82 0.02 6.54
N LEU A 32 0.58 -1.17 5.98
CA LEU A 32 -0.61 -1.98 6.26
C LEU A 32 -0.39 -3.01 7.38
N MET A 33 0.85 -3.39 7.68
CA MET A 33 1.15 -4.22 8.85
C MET A 33 0.81 -3.55 10.19
N MET A 34 0.59 -2.23 10.22
CA MET A 34 0.04 -1.58 11.42
C MET A 34 -1.35 -2.09 11.81
N LEU A 35 -2.08 -2.72 10.88
CA LEU A 35 -3.38 -3.32 11.08
C LEU A 35 -3.31 -4.76 11.59
N ASP A 36 -2.12 -5.38 11.59
CA ASP A 36 -1.94 -6.81 11.86
C ASP A 36 -2.52 -7.26 13.21
N LYS A 37 -2.40 -6.42 14.22
CA LYS A 37 -2.99 -6.68 15.55
C LYS A 37 -4.52 -6.85 15.56
N ALA A 38 -5.24 -6.33 14.56
CA ALA A 38 -6.67 -6.51 14.46
C ALA A 38 -7.05 -7.96 14.12
N PHE A 39 -6.09 -8.76 13.72
CA PHE A 39 -6.25 -10.16 13.34
C PHE A 39 -5.67 -11.14 14.39
N ASP A 40 -5.22 -10.64 15.54
CA ASP A 40 -4.69 -11.49 16.61
C ASP A 40 -5.73 -12.53 17.03
N GLY A 41 -5.34 -13.80 17.04
CA GLY A 41 -6.22 -14.94 17.34
C GLY A 41 -7.15 -15.37 16.20
N ASN A 42 -7.02 -14.81 15.01
CA ASN A 42 -7.78 -15.24 13.83
C ASN A 42 -6.95 -16.19 12.95
N ASP A 43 -7.17 -17.49 13.13
CA ASP A 43 -6.50 -18.54 12.36
C ASP A 43 -7.19 -18.88 11.03
N SER A 44 -8.25 -18.15 10.65
CA SER A 44 -8.97 -18.41 9.40
C SER A 44 -8.36 -17.75 8.18
N ILE A 45 -7.35 -16.88 8.35
CA ILE A 45 -6.75 -16.12 7.27
C ILE A 45 -5.22 -16.23 7.25
N ARG A 46 -4.68 -16.19 6.04
CA ARG A 46 -3.26 -16.00 5.73
C ARG A 46 -3.06 -14.59 5.17
N ARG A 47 -2.36 -13.74 5.90
CA ARG A 47 -2.14 -12.33 5.54
C ARG A 47 -0.86 -12.19 4.73
N ILE A 48 -0.95 -11.61 3.54
CA ILE A 48 0.16 -11.43 2.59
C ILE A 48 0.34 -9.92 2.37
N TYR A 49 1.32 -9.34 3.02
CA TYR A 49 1.69 -7.93 2.89
C TYR A 49 2.76 -7.79 1.82
N LEU A 50 2.40 -7.38 0.61
CA LEU A 50 3.35 -7.29 -0.51
C LEU A 50 3.91 -5.87 -0.70
N ASP A 51 5.11 -5.79 -1.26
CA ASP A 51 5.67 -4.55 -1.79
C ASP A 51 5.37 -4.46 -3.28
N LEU A 52 4.77 -3.35 -3.70
CA LEU A 52 4.58 -3.01 -5.10
C LEU A 52 5.92 -2.69 -5.79
N PRO A 53 6.04 -2.86 -7.10
CA PRO A 53 7.25 -2.50 -7.85
C PRO A 53 7.70 -1.04 -7.65
N GLY A 54 8.97 -0.84 -7.31
CA GLY A 54 9.55 0.46 -6.99
C GLY A 54 9.39 0.88 -5.54
N PHE A 55 8.79 0.01 -4.69
CA PHE A 55 8.59 0.28 -3.28
C PHE A 55 9.17 -0.84 -2.42
N GLY A 56 9.66 -0.46 -1.22
CA GLY A 56 10.22 -1.42 -0.27
C GLY A 56 11.36 -2.24 -0.87
N ARG A 57 11.18 -3.54 -0.96
CA ARG A 57 12.19 -4.50 -1.46
C ARG A 57 11.88 -5.06 -2.84
N THR A 58 10.75 -4.69 -3.43
CA THR A 58 10.40 -5.09 -4.80
C THR A 58 11.02 -4.09 -5.79
N PRO A 59 11.91 -4.52 -6.71
CA PRO A 59 12.49 -3.63 -7.71
C PRO A 59 11.44 -2.94 -8.58
N ALA A 60 11.78 -1.79 -9.15
CA ALA A 60 10.88 -1.07 -10.04
C ALA A 60 10.60 -1.84 -11.35
N LEU A 61 9.43 -1.60 -11.94
CA LEU A 61 9.13 -2.00 -13.31
C LEU A 61 10.08 -1.27 -14.30
N PRO A 62 10.30 -1.85 -15.48
CA PRO A 62 11.05 -1.17 -16.55
C PRO A 62 10.44 0.21 -16.88
N GLU A 63 11.27 1.18 -17.25
CA GLU A 63 10.84 2.56 -17.49
C GLU A 63 9.68 2.69 -18.50
N HIS A 64 9.68 1.85 -19.54
CA HIS A 64 8.64 1.84 -20.57
C HIS A 64 7.30 1.21 -20.12
N ALA A 65 7.29 0.55 -18.94
CA ALA A 65 6.15 -0.24 -18.44
C ALA A 65 5.88 0.07 -16.96
N CYS A 66 5.89 1.35 -16.55
CA CYS A 66 5.80 1.78 -15.16
C CYS A 66 4.54 2.59 -14.83
N GLY A 67 3.47 2.45 -15.61
CA GLY A 67 2.18 3.08 -15.33
C GLY A 67 1.29 2.25 -14.40
N LEU A 68 0.14 2.81 -14.03
CA LEU A 68 -0.83 2.12 -13.18
C LEU A 68 -1.40 0.85 -13.84
N PRO A 69 -1.67 0.81 -15.16
CA PRO A 69 -2.12 -0.41 -15.84
C PRO A 69 -1.08 -1.54 -15.75
N GLU A 70 0.19 -1.26 -16.00
CA GLU A 70 1.27 -2.26 -15.93
C GLU A 70 1.51 -2.73 -14.48
N MET A 71 1.30 -1.84 -13.51
CA MET A 71 1.31 -2.19 -12.08
C MET A 71 0.17 -3.17 -11.74
N ALA A 72 -1.02 -2.97 -12.31
CA ALA A 72 -2.16 -3.88 -12.14
C ALA A 72 -1.90 -5.26 -12.79
N ASP A 73 -1.29 -5.28 -13.98
CA ASP A 73 -0.89 -6.53 -14.65
C ASP A 73 0.14 -7.31 -13.84
N TRP A 74 1.11 -6.59 -13.28
CA TRP A 74 2.10 -7.19 -12.39
C TRP A 74 1.45 -7.73 -11.11
N LEU A 75 0.54 -6.95 -10.47
CA LEU A 75 -0.15 -7.36 -9.25
C LEU A 75 -0.98 -8.62 -9.47
N GLN A 76 -1.72 -8.71 -10.57
CA GLN A 76 -2.47 -9.92 -10.94
C GLN A 76 -1.54 -11.13 -11.03
N THR A 77 -0.40 -10.97 -11.70
CA THR A 77 0.57 -12.04 -11.86
C THR A 77 1.23 -12.44 -10.52
N ALA A 78 1.51 -11.45 -9.66
CA ALA A 78 2.05 -11.68 -8.33
C ALA A 78 1.05 -12.46 -7.44
N ILE A 79 -0.22 -12.09 -7.46
CA ILE A 79 -1.29 -12.81 -6.75
C ILE A 79 -1.38 -14.27 -7.25
N ASP A 80 -1.35 -14.49 -8.56
CA ASP A 80 -1.38 -15.84 -9.14
C ASP A 80 -0.21 -16.71 -8.66
N GLY A 81 0.97 -16.10 -8.52
CA GLY A 81 2.15 -16.79 -7.98
C GLY A 81 2.08 -17.09 -6.48
N LEU A 82 1.47 -16.21 -5.69
CA LEU A 82 1.41 -16.29 -4.22
C LEU A 82 0.26 -17.16 -3.71
N VAL A 83 -0.86 -17.13 -4.42
CA VAL A 83 -2.14 -17.76 -4.01
C VAL A 83 -2.47 -18.98 -4.87
N GLY A 84 -2.01 -18.99 -6.11
CA GLY A 84 -2.41 -19.97 -7.12
C GLY A 84 -3.52 -19.43 -8.02
N LYS A 85 -3.52 -19.85 -9.28
CA LYS A 85 -4.41 -19.31 -10.34
C LYS A 85 -5.90 -19.61 -10.17
N ALA A 86 -6.25 -20.60 -9.35
CA ALA A 86 -7.64 -21.03 -9.16
C ALA A 86 -8.16 -20.78 -7.75
N ALA A 87 -7.30 -20.50 -6.78
CA ALA A 87 -7.69 -20.34 -5.39
C ALA A 87 -8.43 -19.02 -5.15
N PRO A 88 -9.45 -19.01 -4.29
CA PRO A 88 -10.09 -17.78 -3.84
C PRO A 88 -9.15 -16.99 -2.92
N PHE A 89 -9.31 -15.66 -2.91
CA PHE A 89 -8.56 -14.76 -2.04
C PHE A 89 -9.38 -13.52 -1.71
N ALA A 90 -8.99 -12.80 -0.66
CA ALA A 90 -9.50 -11.47 -0.36
C ALA A 90 -8.37 -10.43 -0.51
N MET A 91 -8.74 -9.15 -0.58
CA MET A 91 -7.79 -8.05 -0.74
C MET A 91 -8.09 -6.89 0.19
N VAL A 92 -7.02 -6.21 0.63
CA VAL A 92 -7.09 -4.91 1.29
C VAL A 92 -6.24 -3.94 0.50
N GLY A 93 -6.82 -2.84 0.01
CA GLY A 93 -6.11 -1.84 -0.77
C GLY A 93 -6.16 -0.45 -0.12
N ASN A 94 -4.99 0.18 0.04
CA ASN A 94 -4.89 1.54 0.53
C ASN A 94 -4.50 2.50 -0.60
N SER A 95 -5.18 3.64 -0.70
CA SER A 95 -4.84 4.72 -1.64
C SER A 95 -4.68 4.19 -3.08
N MET A 96 -3.52 4.29 -3.70
CA MET A 96 -3.16 3.68 -4.99
C MET A 96 -3.43 2.17 -5.01
N GLY A 97 -3.06 1.46 -3.94
CA GLY A 97 -3.38 0.04 -3.79
C GLY A 97 -4.87 -0.25 -3.85
N GLY A 98 -5.70 0.70 -3.39
CA GLY A 98 -7.16 0.62 -3.53
C GLY A 98 -7.64 0.68 -4.98
N ALA A 99 -7.01 1.47 -5.85
CA ALA A 99 -7.29 1.46 -7.29
C ALA A 99 -6.88 0.11 -7.92
N LEU A 100 -5.67 -0.38 -7.57
CA LEU A 100 -5.14 -1.63 -8.11
C LEU A 100 -6.00 -2.85 -7.73
N VAL A 101 -6.43 -2.98 -6.47
CA VAL A 101 -7.28 -4.13 -6.05
C VAL A 101 -8.68 -4.08 -6.68
N ARG A 102 -9.20 -2.89 -6.98
CA ARG A 102 -10.46 -2.74 -7.74
C ARG A 102 -10.30 -3.23 -9.17
N GLU A 103 -9.17 -2.95 -9.80
CA GLU A 103 -8.86 -3.46 -11.14
C GLU A 103 -8.72 -5.00 -11.13
N VAL A 104 -8.05 -5.58 -10.15
CA VAL A 104 -7.97 -7.05 -9.98
C VAL A 104 -9.37 -7.64 -9.77
N LEU A 105 -10.23 -7.02 -8.94
CA LEU A 105 -11.61 -7.46 -8.77
C LEU A 105 -12.39 -7.46 -10.11
N ALA A 106 -12.21 -6.43 -10.92
CA ALA A 106 -12.89 -6.33 -12.22
C ALA A 106 -12.48 -7.45 -13.18
N ARG A 107 -11.22 -7.88 -13.13
CA ARG A 107 -10.67 -8.98 -13.94
C ARG A 107 -11.03 -10.38 -13.41
N GLU A 108 -11.07 -10.54 -12.09
CA GLU A 108 -11.22 -11.83 -11.41
C GLU A 108 -12.39 -11.90 -10.41
N PRO A 109 -13.62 -11.49 -10.82
CA PRO A 109 -14.73 -11.33 -9.88
C PRO A 109 -15.16 -12.63 -9.20
N ARG A 110 -14.83 -13.79 -9.79
CA ARG A 110 -15.18 -15.11 -9.23
C ARG A 110 -14.20 -15.62 -8.19
N ARG A 111 -12.98 -15.08 -8.19
CA ARG A 111 -11.93 -15.49 -7.25
C ARG A 111 -11.86 -14.61 -6.02
N VAL A 112 -12.28 -13.35 -6.14
CA VAL A 112 -12.23 -12.38 -5.05
C VAL A 112 -13.36 -12.65 -4.07
N ALA A 113 -13.03 -13.26 -2.93
CA ALA A 113 -13.96 -13.59 -1.84
C ALA A 113 -14.39 -12.35 -1.04
N GLY A 114 -13.57 -11.29 -1.04
CA GLY A 114 -13.87 -10.04 -0.36
C GLY A 114 -12.83 -8.96 -0.65
N MET A 115 -13.22 -7.70 -0.44
CA MET A 115 -12.33 -6.55 -0.62
C MET A 115 -12.60 -5.49 0.44
N ALA A 116 -11.54 -4.95 1.03
CA ALA A 116 -11.60 -3.75 1.89
C ALA A 116 -10.78 -2.61 1.26
N LEU A 117 -11.31 -1.41 1.30
CA LEU A 117 -10.68 -0.21 0.74
C LEU A 117 -10.43 0.81 1.85
N ILE A 118 -9.20 1.30 1.92
CA ILE A 118 -8.76 2.31 2.90
C ILE A 118 -8.36 3.55 2.11
N ALA A 119 -9.18 4.61 2.18
CA ALA A 119 -8.96 5.86 1.46
C ALA A 119 -8.50 5.63 -0.01
N PRO A 120 -9.26 4.86 -0.82
CA PRO A 120 -8.82 4.45 -2.15
C PRO A 120 -8.73 5.63 -3.11
N VAL A 121 -7.81 5.58 -4.06
CA VAL A 121 -7.86 6.43 -5.25
C VAL A 121 -9.03 5.96 -6.11
N VAL A 122 -10.04 6.81 -6.24
CA VAL A 122 -11.23 6.56 -7.10
C VAL A 122 -11.04 7.20 -8.46
N ASP A 123 -10.60 8.47 -8.47
CA ASP A 123 -10.22 9.18 -9.69
C ASP A 123 -8.69 9.29 -9.74
N PRO A 124 -8.02 8.67 -10.72
CA PRO A 124 -6.58 8.77 -10.87
C PRO A 124 -6.14 10.19 -11.23
N GLN A 125 -6.98 10.99 -11.90
CA GLN A 125 -6.65 12.37 -12.26
C GLN A 125 -6.81 13.31 -11.07
N HIS A 126 -5.72 13.94 -10.63
CA HIS A 126 -5.72 14.86 -9.50
C HIS A 126 -6.73 16.01 -9.66
N ALA A 127 -6.88 16.55 -10.86
CA ALA A 127 -7.78 17.66 -11.15
C ALA A 127 -9.28 17.31 -10.97
N GLY A 128 -9.63 16.02 -11.06
CA GLY A 128 -11.01 15.54 -10.87
C GLY A 128 -11.38 15.23 -9.41
N ARG A 129 -10.41 15.30 -8.50
CA ARG A 129 -10.61 14.90 -7.09
C ARG A 129 -11.27 16.03 -6.29
N HIS A 130 -12.42 15.76 -5.74
CA HIS A 130 -13.09 16.60 -4.76
C HIS A 130 -12.86 16.03 -3.36
N VAL A 131 -11.81 16.50 -2.68
CA VAL A 131 -11.45 16.06 -1.33
C VAL A 131 -11.67 17.21 -0.34
N ALA A 132 -12.02 16.85 0.90
CA ALA A 132 -12.11 17.83 1.98
C ALA A 132 -10.74 18.43 2.28
N GLU A 133 -10.75 19.67 2.78
CA GLU A 133 -9.53 20.32 3.29
C GLU A 133 -8.91 19.48 4.42
N HIS A 134 -7.58 19.36 4.41
CA HIS A 134 -6.85 18.66 5.46
C HIS A 134 -6.94 19.45 6.78
N VAL A 135 -7.43 18.81 7.82
CA VAL A 135 -7.55 19.40 9.16
C VAL A 135 -6.77 18.57 10.16
N VAL A 136 -5.87 19.22 10.90
CA VAL A 136 -5.18 18.58 12.02
C VAL A 136 -6.08 18.61 13.26
N ALA A 137 -6.68 17.47 13.59
CA ALA A 137 -7.61 17.36 14.74
C ALA A 137 -6.88 17.40 16.09
N GLN A 138 -5.64 16.89 16.14
CA GLN A 138 -4.81 16.89 17.35
C GLN A 138 -3.42 17.43 17.05
N PRO A 139 -3.20 18.75 17.04
CA PRO A 139 -1.90 19.33 16.83
C PRO A 139 -1.01 19.18 18.09
N ASN A 140 0.29 18.98 17.89
CA ASN A 140 1.27 18.95 18.97
C ASN A 140 2.52 19.75 18.58
N PRO A 141 2.50 21.09 18.71
CA PRO A 141 3.61 21.95 18.35
C PRO A 141 4.92 21.63 19.06
N LYS A 142 4.85 21.16 20.34
CA LYS A 142 6.05 20.74 21.08
C LYS A 142 6.74 19.56 20.43
N LEU A 143 5.96 18.59 19.97
CA LEU A 143 6.50 17.43 19.24
C LEU A 143 7.02 17.88 17.88
N THR A 144 6.20 18.52 17.06
CA THR A 144 6.55 18.83 15.67
C THR A 144 7.76 19.76 15.54
N HIS A 145 7.96 20.70 16.47
CA HIS A 145 9.16 21.55 16.51
C HIS A 145 10.43 20.82 17.00
N SER A 146 10.27 19.70 17.72
CA SER A 146 11.42 18.93 18.23
C SER A 146 11.95 17.89 17.25
N LEU A 147 11.23 17.64 16.15
CA LEU A 147 11.56 16.60 15.20
C LEU A 147 12.48 17.10 14.08
N PRO A 148 13.33 16.21 13.49
CA PRO A 148 14.16 16.56 12.33
C PRO A 148 13.28 16.95 11.14
N GLN A 149 13.48 18.14 10.59
CA GLN A 149 12.63 18.70 9.54
C GLN A 149 12.48 17.81 8.30
N GLU A 150 13.55 17.12 7.91
CA GLU A 150 13.56 16.21 6.76
C GLU A 150 12.64 14.99 6.92
N GLN A 151 12.35 14.58 8.16
CA GLN A 151 11.51 13.41 8.47
C GLN A 151 10.07 13.79 8.82
N VAL A 152 9.84 15.05 9.08
CA VAL A 152 8.60 15.58 9.68
C VAL A 152 7.61 16.06 8.63
N PHE A 153 8.08 16.43 7.44
CA PHE A 153 7.24 17.06 6.42
C PHE A 153 5.98 16.23 6.14
N ASP A 154 6.14 14.95 5.80
CA ASP A 154 5.01 14.07 5.51
C ASP A 154 4.14 13.79 6.74
N PHE A 155 4.76 13.68 7.93
CA PHE A 155 4.02 13.49 9.18
C PHE A 155 3.17 14.70 9.53
N ILE A 156 3.66 15.92 9.31
CA ILE A 156 2.92 17.17 9.59
C ILE A 156 1.83 17.40 8.53
N THR A 157 2.16 17.18 7.25
CA THR A 157 1.24 17.47 6.15
C THR A 157 0.12 16.45 6.00
N MET A 158 0.34 15.19 6.42
CA MET A 158 -0.64 14.11 6.30
C MET A 158 -1.28 13.71 7.65
N GLY A 159 -0.63 14.06 8.76
CA GLY A 159 -1.03 13.60 10.08
C GLY A 159 -2.19 14.39 10.66
N VAL A 160 -3.37 13.80 10.71
CA VAL A 160 -4.56 14.34 11.43
C VAL A 160 -4.35 14.34 12.94
N ASN A 161 -3.63 13.35 13.46
CA ASN A 161 -3.26 13.22 14.86
C ASN A 161 -1.73 13.29 14.99
N GLN A 162 -1.23 14.35 15.63
CA GLN A 162 0.20 14.61 15.82
C GLN A 162 0.67 14.23 17.24
N SER A 163 0.10 13.19 17.84
CA SER A 163 0.54 12.68 19.14
C SER A 163 1.88 11.94 19.06
N PHE A 164 2.55 11.77 20.22
CA PHE A 164 3.75 10.94 20.32
C PHE A 164 3.51 9.49 19.90
N ASP A 165 2.30 8.95 20.12
CA ASP A 165 1.96 7.60 19.68
C ASP A 165 1.84 7.52 18.16
N ALA A 166 1.18 8.50 17.54
CA ALA A 166 1.12 8.62 16.08
C ALA A 166 2.52 8.75 15.45
N TRP A 167 3.41 9.56 16.06
CA TRP A 167 4.79 9.68 15.61
C TRP A 167 5.55 8.34 15.71
N ARG A 168 5.44 7.61 16.82
CA ARG A 168 6.08 6.29 16.96
C ARG A 168 5.59 5.28 15.93
N ARG A 169 4.28 5.30 15.61
CA ARG A 169 3.71 4.46 14.55
C ARG A 169 4.23 4.86 13.18
N TYR A 170 4.30 6.15 12.89
CA TYR A 170 4.87 6.69 11.66
C TYR A 170 6.33 6.23 11.48
N GLN A 171 7.17 6.40 12.52
CA GLN A 171 8.56 5.95 12.48
C GLN A 171 8.70 4.44 12.25
N ARG A 172 7.80 3.64 12.80
CA ARG A 172 7.85 2.18 12.70
C ARG A 172 7.33 1.67 11.37
N PHE A 173 6.24 2.22 10.87
CA PHE A 173 5.47 1.63 9.78
C PHE A 173 5.50 2.42 8.47
N ILE A 174 5.81 3.71 8.52
CA ILE A 174 5.78 4.57 7.33
C ILE A 174 7.18 4.99 6.90
N LEU A 175 7.94 5.62 7.79
CA LEU A 175 9.25 6.19 7.48
C LEU A 175 10.23 5.21 6.81
N PRO A 176 10.32 3.92 7.19
CA PRO A 176 11.20 2.98 6.51
C PRO A 176 10.79 2.69 5.07
N GLY A 177 9.49 2.71 4.76
CA GLY A 177 8.98 2.55 3.38
C GLY A 177 9.29 3.76 2.52
N VAL A 178 9.11 4.97 3.07
CA VAL A 178 9.49 6.22 2.42
C VAL A 178 10.99 6.24 2.07
N ALA A 179 11.83 5.76 2.98
CA ALA A 179 13.28 5.70 2.76
C ALA A 179 13.71 4.70 1.67
N LEU A 180 12.92 3.67 1.42
CA LEU A 180 13.17 2.62 0.42
C LEU A 180 12.45 2.86 -0.92
N CYS A 181 11.65 3.90 -1.03
CA CYS A 181 10.94 4.22 -2.27
C CYS A 181 11.94 4.61 -3.38
N ASP A 182 11.84 3.98 -4.54
CA ASP A 182 12.54 4.42 -5.75
C ASP A 182 11.87 5.70 -6.28
N ARG A 183 12.47 6.85 -5.98
CA ARG A 183 11.91 8.16 -6.33
C ARG A 183 11.72 8.33 -7.83
N ALA A 184 12.66 7.85 -8.64
CA ALA A 184 12.56 7.95 -10.09
C ALA A 184 11.41 7.07 -10.63
N ALA A 185 11.19 5.89 -10.06
CA ALA A 185 10.03 5.05 -10.38
C ALA A 185 8.71 5.72 -9.95
N CYS A 186 8.67 6.35 -8.78
CA CYS A 186 7.51 7.10 -8.30
C CYS A 186 7.16 8.27 -9.22
N GLU A 187 8.15 9.05 -9.67
CA GLU A 187 7.95 10.18 -10.59
C GLU A 187 7.41 9.70 -11.95
N ARG A 188 7.94 8.60 -12.48
CA ARG A 188 7.43 8.00 -13.74
C ARG A 188 6.00 7.49 -13.57
N LEU A 189 5.70 6.86 -12.44
CA LEU A 189 4.36 6.38 -12.13
C LEU A 189 3.36 7.53 -12.03
N ASP A 190 3.72 8.63 -11.37
CA ASP A 190 2.88 9.81 -11.23
C ASP A 190 2.52 10.44 -12.59
N GLN A 191 3.46 10.46 -13.53
CA GLN A 191 3.23 10.92 -14.91
C GLN A 191 2.31 10.00 -15.73
N ARG A 192 2.13 8.75 -15.31
CA ARG A 192 1.34 7.71 -16.00
C ARG A 192 0.31 7.07 -15.06
N TYR A 193 -0.24 7.87 -14.17
CA TYR A 193 -1.13 7.39 -13.12
C TYR A 193 -2.54 7.02 -13.63
N TRP A 194 -2.86 7.35 -14.88
CA TRP A 194 -4.15 7.05 -15.54
C TRP A 194 -3.97 6.40 -16.91
#